data_1c7d72889d00ad166da0c6c70543b980
#
_entry.id   1c7d72889d00ad166da0c6c70543b980
#
_cell.length_a   1.000
_cell.length_b   1.000
_cell.length_c   1.000
_cell.angle_alpha   90.00
_cell.angle_beta   90.00
_cell.angle_gamma   90.00
#
_symmetry.space_group_name_H-M   'P 1'
#
loop_
_entity.id
_entity.type
_entity.pdbx_description
1 polymer ?
#
loop_
_entity_poly.entity_id
_entity_poly.type
_entity_poly.pdbx_seq_one_letter_code
_entity_poly.pdbx_strand_id
1 'polypeptide(L)'
;MVAEGEDLVVAGLEHGVAPVVVFVDAEREGEITDLLERLAGVGEAYAVPRQLLASASQLAAPPRVVAILPQPGPYSFRDVAFPPSLGVWLAGVADPGNVGTLVRSAVALGADWVALGPGSADPYHPRATRAAMGATFAIPLMEGVRGEDLAARGGFRIVAAVVAGGRAPWHADLRGPTVIALGGEREGLGPGLAQLGDALEIERVTIPQAPGAESLNVAAAGAILLAEAVRQRNAGEIGSAGPVA
;
A
#
# COMPACT_ATOMS: atom_id res chain seq x y z
N MET A 1 9.15 1.91 13.03
CA MET A 1 9.47 2.46 11.70
C MET A 1 9.95 3.90 11.80
N VAL A 2 10.73 4.37 10.82
CA VAL A 2 11.16 5.78 10.75
C VAL A 2 10.17 6.56 9.88
N ALA A 3 9.67 7.67 10.40
CA ALA A 3 8.84 8.64 9.69
C ALA A 3 9.66 9.91 9.45
N GLU A 4 9.86 10.25 8.18
CA GLU A 4 10.57 11.45 7.76
C GLU A 4 9.55 12.48 7.24
N GLY A 5 9.45 13.60 7.93
CA GLY A 5 8.50 14.68 7.63
C GLY A 5 7.24 14.66 8.49
N GLU A 6 6.61 15.82 8.57
CA GLU A 6 5.45 16.08 9.42
C GLU A 6 4.23 15.26 9.01
N ASP A 7 3.99 15.12 7.70
CA ASP A 7 2.80 14.45 7.17
C ASP A 7 2.67 12.99 7.66
N LEU A 8 3.82 12.29 7.77
CA LEU A 8 3.82 10.90 8.27
C LEU A 8 3.56 10.82 9.77
N VAL A 9 4.07 11.78 10.55
CA VAL A 9 3.82 11.85 11.99
C VAL A 9 2.35 12.17 12.24
N VAL A 10 1.80 13.14 11.52
CA VAL A 10 0.38 13.51 11.57
C VAL A 10 -0.50 12.33 11.20
N ALA A 11 -0.20 11.65 10.09
CA ALA A 11 -0.96 10.47 9.67
C ALA A 11 -0.93 9.35 10.72
N GLY A 12 0.24 9.12 11.36
CA GLY A 12 0.34 8.18 12.47
C GLY A 12 -0.61 8.54 13.61
N LEU A 13 -0.58 9.78 14.07
CA LEU A 13 -1.46 10.28 15.14
C LEU A 13 -2.96 10.16 14.79
N GLU A 14 -3.34 10.46 13.55
CA GLU A 14 -4.72 10.34 13.08
C GLU A 14 -5.24 8.91 13.08
N HIS A 15 -4.34 7.93 12.96
CA HIS A 15 -4.66 6.50 13.03
C HIS A 15 -4.34 5.88 14.41
N GLY A 16 -4.13 6.70 15.44
CA GLY A 16 -3.88 6.24 16.81
C GLY A 16 -2.48 5.65 17.04
N VAL A 17 -1.54 5.87 16.11
CA VAL A 17 -0.15 5.43 16.23
C VAL A 17 0.70 6.58 16.77
N ALA A 18 0.88 6.61 18.08
CA ALA A 18 1.68 7.62 18.75
C ALA A 18 3.20 7.39 18.51
N PRO A 19 3.98 8.44 18.22
CA PRO A 19 5.44 8.32 18.13
C PRO A 19 6.05 7.99 19.50
N VAL A 20 7.10 7.16 19.47
CA VAL A 20 7.93 6.88 20.66
C VAL A 20 8.84 8.06 20.93
N VAL A 21 9.46 8.60 19.88
CA VAL A 21 10.35 9.76 19.95
C VAL A 21 10.25 10.57 18.66
N VAL A 22 10.34 11.88 18.82
CA VAL A 22 10.32 12.85 17.71
C VAL A 22 11.55 13.76 17.82
N PHE A 23 12.28 13.90 16.73
CA PHE A 23 13.39 14.84 16.60
C PHE A 23 12.95 15.99 15.68
N VAL A 24 13.09 17.22 16.16
CA VAL A 24 12.70 18.43 15.42
C VAL A 24 13.93 19.31 15.17
N ASP A 25 13.92 20.00 14.03
CA ASP A 25 14.95 20.99 13.70
C ASP A 25 14.85 22.19 14.64
N ALA A 26 15.83 22.35 15.52
CA ALA A 26 15.87 23.42 16.53
C ALA A 26 15.82 24.84 15.94
N GLU A 27 16.28 25.01 14.68
CA GLU A 27 16.27 26.31 14.00
C GLU A 27 14.89 26.62 13.37
N ARG A 28 14.01 25.62 13.28
CA ARG A 28 12.72 25.71 12.56
C ARG A 28 11.51 25.27 13.38
N GLU A 29 11.64 25.20 14.72
CA GLU A 29 10.53 24.83 15.62
C GLU A 29 9.29 25.71 15.42
N GLY A 30 9.48 27.01 15.18
CA GLY A 30 8.37 27.95 14.93
C GLY A 30 7.55 27.64 13.68
N GLU A 31 8.06 26.83 12.76
CA GLU A 31 7.34 26.43 11.53
C GLU A 31 6.44 25.21 11.73
N ILE A 32 6.57 24.51 12.88
CA ILE A 32 5.86 23.25 13.18
C ILE A 32 5.11 23.31 14.51
N THR A 33 4.73 24.50 14.97
CA THR A 33 4.07 24.71 16.27
C THR A 33 2.82 23.87 16.42
N ASP A 34 1.98 23.80 15.39
CA ASP A 34 0.74 23.00 15.39
C ASP A 34 1.02 21.50 15.61
N LEU A 35 2.11 20.98 15.03
CA LEU A 35 2.53 19.60 15.26
C LEU A 35 3.03 19.39 16.69
N LEU A 36 3.82 20.33 17.22
CA LEU A 36 4.31 20.26 18.59
C LEU A 36 3.18 20.31 19.61
N GLU A 37 2.13 21.10 19.35
CA GLU A 37 0.93 21.11 20.17
C GLU A 37 0.21 19.76 20.15
N ARG A 38 0.07 19.12 18.98
CA ARG A 38 -0.50 17.77 18.84
C ARG A 38 0.34 16.69 19.52
N LEU A 39 1.63 16.88 19.64
CA LEU A 39 2.57 15.97 20.30
C LEU A 39 2.66 16.20 21.81
N ALA A 40 2.07 17.26 22.35
CA ALA A 40 2.12 17.58 23.77
C ALA A 40 1.54 16.43 24.62
N GLY A 41 2.40 15.81 25.43
CA GLY A 41 2.03 14.63 26.22
C GLY A 41 2.04 13.30 25.47
N VAL A 42 2.52 13.27 24.22
CA VAL A 42 2.58 12.08 23.38
C VAL A 42 4.04 11.83 22.95
N GLY A 43 4.68 10.82 23.52
CA GLY A 43 6.07 10.49 23.23
C GLY A 43 7.07 11.50 23.79
N GLU A 44 8.32 11.35 23.39
CA GLU A 44 9.41 12.26 23.74
C GLU A 44 9.79 13.11 22.54
N ALA A 45 9.92 14.43 22.71
CA ALA A 45 10.31 15.35 21.66
C ALA A 45 11.66 16.02 22.01
N TYR A 46 12.57 16.05 21.03
CA TYR A 46 13.91 16.63 21.16
C TYR A 46 14.19 17.61 20.04
N ALA A 47 14.55 18.84 20.40
CA ALA A 47 15.13 19.80 19.47
C ALA A 47 16.59 19.42 19.19
N VAL A 48 16.94 19.24 17.92
CA VAL A 48 18.27 18.82 17.50
C VAL A 48 18.81 19.71 16.37
N PRO A 49 20.14 19.83 16.22
CA PRO A 49 20.72 20.56 15.10
C PRO A 49 20.29 19.96 13.75
N ARG A 50 20.00 20.82 12.79
CA ARG A 50 19.62 20.43 11.41
C ARG A 50 20.56 19.40 10.76
N GLN A 51 21.86 19.50 11.04
CA GLN A 51 22.86 18.56 10.53
C GLN A 51 22.64 17.13 11.01
N LEU A 52 22.10 16.94 12.22
CA LEU A 52 21.77 15.62 12.74
C LEU A 52 20.59 15.02 11.97
N LEU A 53 19.54 15.79 11.73
CA LEU A 53 18.40 15.35 10.89
C LEU A 53 18.85 15.04 9.45
N ALA A 54 19.74 15.85 8.89
CA ALA A 54 20.33 15.59 7.58
C ALA A 54 21.08 14.25 7.51
N SER A 55 21.81 13.91 8.57
CA SER A 55 22.56 12.65 8.63
C SER A 55 21.67 11.42 8.82
N ALA A 56 20.51 11.60 9.44
CA ALA A 56 19.54 10.54 9.73
C ALA A 56 18.52 10.33 8.60
N SER A 57 18.45 11.25 7.64
CA SER A 57 17.46 11.22 6.55
C SER A 57 18.09 10.84 5.20
N GLN A 58 17.32 10.15 4.37
CA GLN A 58 17.65 9.87 2.98
C GLN A 58 17.07 10.91 1.98
N LEU A 59 16.48 11.99 2.47
CA LEU A 59 15.92 13.05 1.66
C LEU A 59 17.01 13.98 1.12
N ALA A 60 16.81 14.50 -0.08
CA ALA A 60 17.73 15.47 -0.67
C ALA A 60 17.83 16.78 0.14
N ALA A 61 16.74 17.16 0.82
CA ALA A 61 16.71 18.26 1.78
C ALA A 61 16.36 17.69 3.17
N PRO A 62 17.07 18.13 4.25
CA PRO A 62 16.77 17.67 5.59
C PRO A 62 15.31 17.95 5.97
N PRO A 63 14.59 16.95 6.49
CA PRO A 63 13.24 17.16 6.99
C PRO A 63 13.28 18.03 8.25
N ARG A 64 12.17 18.71 8.54
CA ARG A 64 12.03 19.45 9.81
C ARG A 64 11.79 18.53 11.00
N VAL A 65 11.28 17.32 10.71
CA VAL A 65 10.89 16.32 11.70
C VAL A 65 11.31 14.95 11.24
N VAL A 66 11.87 14.18 12.15
CA VAL A 66 12.08 12.72 12.04
C VAL A 66 11.50 12.07 13.30
N ALA A 67 10.68 11.07 13.16
CA ALA A 67 10.09 10.36 14.28
C ALA A 67 10.29 8.85 14.20
N ILE A 68 10.28 8.21 15.34
CA ILE A 68 10.20 6.75 15.48
C ILE A 68 8.76 6.42 15.89
N LEU A 69 8.05 5.72 15.04
CA LEU A 69 6.71 5.23 15.31
C LEU A 69 6.71 3.70 15.45
N PRO A 70 5.83 3.14 16.30
CA PRO A 70 5.55 1.72 16.26
C PRO A 70 5.07 1.31 14.85
N GLN A 71 5.35 0.10 14.44
CA GLN A 71 4.72 -0.46 13.24
C GLN A 71 3.30 -0.89 13.60
N PRO A 72 2.29 -0.58 12.77
CA PRO A 72 0.94 -1.15 12.94
C PRO A 72 0.97 -2.68 12.84
N GLY A 73 0.18 -3.36 13.63
CA GLY A 73 0.12 -4.81 13.65
C GLY A 73 0.92 -5.44 14.81
N PRO A 74 1.40 -6.69 14.67
CA PRO A 74 1.39 -7.51 13.45
C PRO A 74 -0.01 -7.99 13.04
N TYR A 75 -0.29 -7.92 11.74
CA TYR A 75 -1.52 -8.47 11.17
C TYR A 75 -1.24 -9.86 10.59
N SER A 76 -2.03 -10.83 11.00
CA SER A 76 -1.99 -12.17 10.42
C SER A 76 -3.04 -12.29 9.31
N PHE A 77 -2.66 -12.87 8.18
CA PHE A 77 -3.61 -13.17 7.11
C PHE A 77 -4.77 -14.09 7.57
N ARG A 78 -4.56 -14.83 8.66
CA ARG A 78 -5.59 -15.68 9.27
C ARG A 78 -6.62 -14.89 10.08
N ASP A 79 -6.24 -13.74 10.62
CA ASP A 79 -7.05 -12.95 11.55
C ASP A 79 -7.85 -11.83 10.86
N VAL A 80 -7.58 -11.58 9.58
CA VAL A 80 -8.35 -10.60 8.80
C VAL A 80 -9.79 -11.08 8.66
N ALA A 81 -10.74 -10.22 9.01
CA ALA A 81 -12.17 -10.50 8.89
C ALA A 81 -12.54 -10.80 7.42
N PHE A 82 -13.32 -11.85 7.21
CA PHE A 82 -13.73 -12.27 5.88
C PHE A 82 -15.26 -12.34 5.77
N PRO A 83 -15.77 -12.15 4.55
CA PRO A 83 -15.05 -12.02 3.30
C PRO A 83 -14.57 -10.59 3.07
N PRO A 84 -13.29 -10.37 2.70
CA PRO A 84 -12.89 -9.08 2.16
C PRO A 84 -13.60 -8.88 0.85
N SER A 85 -14.13 -7.70 0.64
CA SER A 85 -14.68 -7.40 -0.67
C SER A 85 -13.56 -7.24 -1.70
N LEU A 86 -12.44 -6.61 -1.29
CA LEU A 86 -11.30 -6.33 -2.17
C LEU A 86 -9.96 -6.43 -1.41
N GLY A 87 -9.10 -7.32 -1.85
CA GLY A 87 -7.74 -7.45 -1.35
C GLY A 87 -6.70 -7.19 -2.44
N VAL A 88 -5.47 -6.90 -2.04
CA VAL A 88 -4.32 -6.79 -2.94
C VAL A 88 -3.23 -7.73 -2.47
N TRP A 89 -2.65 -8.51 -3.39
CA TRP A 89 -1.51 -9.36 -3.13
C TRP A 89 -0.33 -8.99 -4.01
N LEU A 90 0.76 -8.60 -3.38
CA LEU A 90 2.02 -8.20 -4.01
C LEU A 90 2.98 -9.39 -3.98
N ALA A 91 3.11 -10.11 -5.09
CA ALA A 91 3.96 -11.30 -5.18
C ALA A 91 5.35 -10.92 -5.73
N GLY A 92 6.27 -10.55 -4.84
CA GLY A 92 7.65 -10.23 -5.20
C GLY A 92 7.86 -8.83 -5.79
N VAL A 93 7.03 -7.85 -5.41
CA VAL A 93 7.23 -6.44 -5.79
C VAL A 93 8.39 -5.85 -5.01
N ALA A 94 9.58 -5.82 -5.60
CA ALA A 94 10.84 -5.55 -4.91
C ALA A 94 11.17 -4.06 -4.73
N ASP A 95 10.58 -3.13 -5.49
CA ASP A 95 10.81 -1.70 -5.31
C ASP A 95 9.92 -1.12 -4.21
N PRO A 96 10.51 -0.52 -3.13
CA PRO A 96 9.75 0.06 -2.03
C PRO A 96 8.82 1.20 -2.47
N GLY A 97 9.18 1.96 -3.51
CA GLY A 97 8.35 3.03 -4.04
C GLY A 97 7.07 2.48 -4.68
N ASN A 98 7.17 1.37 -5.42
CA ASN A 98 6.02 0.68 -5.99
C ASN A 98 5.12 0.08 -4.89
N VAL A 99 5.71 -0.55 -3.87
CA VAL A 99 4.96 -1.06 -2.71
C VAL A 99 4.17 0.07 -2.04
N GLY A 100 4.83 1.18 -1.69
CA GLY A 100 4.15 2.32 -1.04
C GLY A 100 3.06 2.94 -1.91
N THR A 101 3.31 3.09 -3.22
CA THR A 101 2.31 3.61 -4.16
C THR A 101 1.09 2.68 -4.26
N LEU A 102 1.31 1.35 -4.25
CA LEU A 102 0.24 0.36 -4.26
C LEU A 102 -0.57 0.37 -2.97
N VAL A 103 0.08 0.49 -1.81
CA VAL A 103 -0.60 0.65 -0.51
C VAL A 103 -1.47 1.91 -0.52
N ARG A 104 -0.94 3.05 -1.01
CA ARG A 104 -1.71 4.29 -1.15
C ARG A 104 -2.91 4.13 -2.08
N SER A 105 -2.72 3.49 -3.23
CA SER A 105 -3.80 3.25 -4.18
C SER A 105 -4.85 2.29 -3.61
N ALA A 106 -4.42 1.27 -2.87
CA ALA A 106 -5.31 0.32 -2.20
C ALA A 106 -6.23 1.03 -1.20
N VAL A 107 -5.68 1.88 -0.33
CA VAL A 107 -6.46 2.68 0.63
C VAL A 107 -7.41 3.62 -0.10
N ALA A 108 -6.90 4.41 -1.05
CA ALA A 108 -7.69 5.41 -1.76
C ALA A 108 -8.85 4.80 -2.57
N LEU A 109 -8.71 3.54 -2.99
CA LEU A 109 -9.69 2.82 -3.81
C LEU A 109 -10.43 1.71 -3.02
N GLY A 110 -10.41 1.80 -1.68
CA GLY A 110 -11.27 1.02 -0.81
C GLY A 110 -10.93 -0.47 -0.74
N ALA A 111 -9.67 -0.84 -0.87
CA ALA A 111 -9.24 -2.19 -0.54
C ALA A 111 -9.25 -2.41 0.98
N ASP A 112 -9.56 -3.63 1.40
CA ASP A 112 -9.68 -4.01 2.81
C ASP A 112 -8.32 -4.35 3.43
N TRP A 113 -7.34 -4.80 2.61
CA TRP A 113 -6.00 -5.20 3.06
C TRP A 113 -5.00 -5.29 1.90
N VAL A 114 -3.72 -5.27 2.25
CA VAL A 114 -2.61 -5.57 1.34
C VAL A 114 -1.75 -6.68 1.93
N ALA A 115 -1.56 -7.75 1.17
CA ALA A 115 -0.65 -8.85 1.50
C ALA A 115 0.62 -8.77 0.64
N LEU A 116 1.77 -8.95 1.28
CA LEU A 116 3.07 -8.94 0.63
C LEU A 116 3.67 -10.34 0.66
N GLY A 117 3.90 -10.90 -0.51
CA GLY A 117 4.55 -12.19 -0.68
C GLY A 117 6.07 -12.10 -0.53
N PRO A 118 6.73 -13.26 -0.42
CA PRO A 118 8.20 -13.32 -0.40
C PRO A 118 8.82 -12.55 -1.57
N GLY A 119 9.92 -11.84 -1.30
CA GLY A 119 10.60 -10.99 -2.29
C GLY A 119 10.00 -9.61 -2.50
N SER A 120 8.86 -9.30 -1.89
CA SER A 120 8.35 -7.92 -1.84
C SER A 120 9.16 -7.07 -0.88
N ALA A 121 9.28 -5.78 -1.18
CA ALA A 121 9.95 -4.85 -0.29
C ALA A 121 9.14 -4.66 1.01
N ASP A 122 9.85 -4.34 2.09
CA ASP A 122 9.27 -3.97 3.37
C ASP A 122 8.36 -2.74 3.21
N PRO A 123 7.06 -2.82 3.55
CA PRO A 123 6.12 -1.71 3.44
C PRO A 123 6.43 -0.57 4.41
N TYR A 124 7.25 -0.83 5.44
CA TYR A 124 7.70 0.16 6.42
C TYR A 124 9.10 0.72 6.11
N HIS A 125 9.70 0.32 5.00
CA HIS A 125 10.93 0.95 4.50
C HIS A 125 10.69 2.45 4.25
N PRO A 126 11.64 3.37 4.57
CA PRO A 126 11.43 4.82 4.43
C PRO A 126 10.95 5.28 3.04
N ARG A 127 11.41 4.64 1.96
CA ARG A 127 10.90 4.94 0.60
C ARG A 127 9.45 4.49 0.39
N ALA A 128 9.05 3.36 0.99
CA ALA A 128 7.68 2.87 0.88
C ALA A 128 6.72 3.75 1.68
N THR A 129 7.06 4.09 2.92
CA THR A 129 6.22 4.94 3.78
C THR A 129 6.03 6.34 3.21
N ARG A 130 7.09 6.93 2.62
CA ARG A 130 6.96 8.20 1.90
C ARG A 130 6.03 8.10 0.69
N ALA A 131 6.19 7.06 -0.13
CA ALA A 131 5.32 6.86 -1.30
C ALA A 131 3.85 6.60 -0.88
N ALA A 132 3.65 5.95 0.25
CA ALA A 132 2.34 5.66 0.80
C ALA A 132 1.63 6.89 1.41
N MET A 133 2.38 7.96 1.76
CA MET A 133 1.78 9.20 2.31
C MET A 133 0.82 8.93 3.47
N GLY A 134 1.23 8.10 4.44
CA GLY A 134 0.42 7.74 5.61
C GLY A 134 -0.54 6.57 5.44
N ALA A 135 -0.81 6.11 4.21
CA ALA A 135 -1.70 4.98 3.97
C ALA A 135 -1.26 3.68 4.66
N THR A 136 0.02 3.54 5.02
CA THR A 136 0.54 2.42 5.81
C THR A 136 -0.09 2.28 7.19
N PHE A 137 -0.71 3.33 7.72
CA PHE A 137 -1.43 3.30 9.00
C PHE A 137 -2.92 2.99 8.84
N ALA A 138 -3.46 3.14 7.63
CA ALA A 138 -4.90 3.10 7.35
C ALA A 138 -5.41 1.73 6.92
N ILE A 139 -4.53 0.76 6.65
CA ILE A 139 -4.90 -0.55 6.09
C ILE A 139 -4.04 -1.67 6.70
N PRO A 140 -4.61 -2.85 7.00
CA PRO A 140 -3.81 -4.01 7.40
C PRO A 140 -2.79 -4.40 6.32
N LEU A 141 -1.51 -4.44 6.70
CA LEU A 141 -0.39 -4.89 5.88
C LEU A 141 0.12 -6.23 6.43
N MET A 142 0.09 -7.27 5.61
CA MET A 142 0.46 -8.63 6.02
C MET A 142 1.65 -9.10 5.22
N GLU A 143 2.77 -9.33 5.88
CA GLU A 143 4.02 -9.75 5.25
C GLU A 143 4.17 -11.27 5.19
N GLY A 144 4.96 -11.75 4.23
CA GLY A 144 5.28 -13.16 4.06
C GLY A 144 4.15 -14.04 3.54
N VAL A 145 3.05 -13.45 3.04
CA VAL A 145 1.87 -14.19 2.55
C VAL A 145 2.17 -14.85 1.21
N ARG A 146 2.17 -16.19 1.20
CA ARG A 146 2.41 -17.00 0.00
C ARG A 146 1.11 -17.32 -0.73
N GLY A 147 1.23 -17.76 -1.98
CA GLY A 147 0.08 -18.28 -2.73
C GLY A 147 -0.63 -19.44 -2.02
N GLU A 148 0.12 -20.29 -1.33
CA GLU A 148 -0.41 -21.39 -0.51
C GLU A 148 -1.33 -20.90 0.62
N ASP A 149 -1.01 -19.77 1.25
CA ASP A 149 -1.83 -19.18 2.32
C ASP A 149 -3.15 -18.66 1.74
N LEU A 150 -3.09 -18.04 0.55
CA LEU A 150 -4.28 -17.60 -0.18
C LEU A 150 -5.16 -18.80 -0.58
N ALA A 151 -4.54 -19.85 -1.15
CA ALA A 151 -5.21 -21.08 -1.53
C ALA A 151 -5.89 -21.78 -0.34
N ALA A 152 -5.18 -21.88 0.78
CA ALA A 152 -5.71 -22.50 2.01
C ALA A 152 -6.89 -21.73 2.60
N ARG A 153 -6.94 -20.42 2.41
CA ARG A 153 -8.02 -19.58 2.90
C ARG A 153 -9.26 -19.65 2.02
N GLY A 154 -9.12 -19.45 0.73
CA GLY A 154 -10.23 -19.47 -0.23
C GLY A 154 -11.28 -18.37 -0.01
N GLY A 155 -12.44 -18.53 -0.64
CA GLY A 155 -13.57 -17.61 -0.48
C GLY A 155 -13.52 -16.34 -1.34
N PHE A 156 -12.56 -16.24 -2.25
CA PHE A 156 -12.39 -15.15 -3.22
C PHE A 156 -11.81 -15.67 -4.53
N ARG A 157 -11.93 -14.89 -5.59
CA ARG A 157 -11.18 -15.15 -6.83
C ARG A 157 -9.89 -14.35 -6.86
N ILE A 158 -8.90 -14.84 -7.59
CA ILE A 158 -7.68 -14.12 -7.90
C ILE A 158 -7.83 -13.44 -9.26
N VAL A 159 -7.63 -12.14 -9.30
CA VAL A 159 -7.48 -11.38 -10.56
C VAL A 159 -6.00 -11.11 -10.75
N ALA A 160 -5.37 -11.91 -11.60
CA ALA A 160 -3.94 -11.90 -11.84
C ALA A 160 -3.57 -10.91 -12.95
N ALA A 161 -2.84 -9.84 -12.63
CA ALA A 161 -2.31 -8.90 -13.60
C ALA A 161 -1.17 -9.56 -14.40
N VAL A 162 -1.39 -9.77 -15.69
CA VAL A 162 -0.39 -10.36 -16.60
C VAL A 162 -0.14 -9.44 -17.80
N VAL A 163 1.09 -9.46 -18.32
CA VAL A 163 1.49 -8.60 -19.45
C VAL A 163 0.72 -8.95 -20.72
N ALA A 164 0.45 -10.23 -20.95
CA ALA A 164 -0.24 -10.72 -22.13
C ALA A 164 -1.09 -11.97 -21.84
N GLY A 165 -2.04 -12.27 -22.72
CA GLY A 165 -2.85 -13.50 -22.64
C GLY A 165 -3.97 -13.46 -21.61
N GLY A 166 -4.27 -12.32 -21.01
CA GLY A 166 -5.41 -12.09 -20.14
C GLY A 166 -6.55 -11.37 -20.86
N ARG A 167 -7.69 -11.29 -20.18
CA ARG A 167 -8.84 -10.46 -20.62
C ARG A 167 -8.56 -8.99 -20.31
N ALA A 168 -9.21 -8.07 -21.02
CA ALA A 168 -9.18 -6.67 -20.63
C ALA A 168 -9.89 -6.47 -19.27
N PRO A 169 -9.46 -5.52 -18.41
CA PRO A 169 -10.02 -5.32 -17.07
C PRO A 169 -11.55 -5.17 -17.04
N TRP A 170 -12.11 -4.47 -18.00
CA TRP A 170 -13.56 -4.23 -18.11
C TRP A 170 -14.38 -5.45 -18.56
N HIS A 171 -13.72 -6.55 -18.95
CA HIS A 171 -14.35 -7.84 -19.24
C HIS A 171 -14.18 -8.87 -18.12
N ALA A 172 -13.41 -8.55 -17.09
CA ALA A 172 -13.26 -9.36 -15.88
C ALA A 172 -14.37 -9.00 -14.87
N ASP A 173 -14.80 -9.96 -14.05
CA ASP A 173 -15.75 -9.69 -12.97
C ASP A 173 -15.03 -9.36 -11.66
N LEU A 174 -15.07 -8.09 -11.28
CA LEU A 174 -14.43 -7.54 -10.07
C LEU A 174 -15.43 -7.20 -8.94
N ARG A 175 -16.71 -7.59 -9.09
CA ARG A 175 -17.81 -7.20 -8.18
C ARG A 175 -17.84 -8.00 -6.88
N GLY A 176 -17.51 -9.29 -6.94
CA GLY A 176 -17.50 -10.19 -5.78
C GLY A 176 -16.21 -10.10 -4.96
N PRO A 177 -16.05 -11.00 -3.96
CA PRO A 177 -14.80 -11.12 -3.22
C PRO A 177 -13.63 -11.39 -4.17
N THR A 178 -12.68 -10.47 -4.21
CA THR A 178 -11.60 -10.46 -5.20
C THR A 178 -10.26 -10.10 -4.55
N VAL A 179 -9.20 -10.79 -4.95
CA VAL A 179 -7.82 -10.40 -4.65
C VAL A 179 -7.13 -10.04 -5.97
N ILE A 180 -6.72 -8.78 -6.10
CA ILE A 180 -5.89 -8.33 -7.22
C ILE A 180 -4.46 -8.74 -6.93
N ALA A 181 -3.92 -9.64 -7.76
CA ALA A 181 -2.57 -10.13 -7.65
C ALA A 181 -1.63 -9.42 -8.63
N LEU A 182 -0.55 -8.87 -8.11
CA LEU A 182 0.46 -8.10 -8.83
C LEU A 182 1.83 -8.73 -8.61
N GLY A 183 2.54 -9.04 -9.68
CA GLY A 183 3.86 -9.65 -9.63
C GLY A 183 5.00 -8.64 -9.68
N GLY A 184 6.19 -9.07 -9.25
CA GLY A 184 7.41 -8.29 -9.37
C GLY A 184 7.79 -8.02 -10.83
N GLU A 185 8.58 -6.97 -11.04
CA GLU A 185 8.93 -6.43 -12.37
C GLU A 185 9.74 -7.42 -13.22
N ARG A 186 10.47 -8.34 -12.61
CA ARG A 186 11.35 -9.30 -13.32
C ARG A 186 10.67 -10.64 -13.58
N GLU A 187 10.08 -11.24 -12.56
CA GLU A 187 9.53 -12.60 -12.61
C GLU A 187 8.00 -12.62 -12.85
N GLY A 188 7.38 -11.46 -12.74
CA GLY A 188 5.94 -11.37 -12.83
C GLY A 188 5.21 -12.17 -11.73
N LEU A 189 4.02 -12.64 -12.03
CA LEU A 189 3.23 -13.46 -11.11
C LEU A 189 3.48 -14.96 -11.23
N GLY A 190 4.27 -15.42 -12.20
CA GLY A 190 4.42 -16.86 -12.50
C GLY A 190 4.70 -17.74 -11.28
N PRO A 191 5.73 -17.45 -10.48
CA PRO A 191 6.05 -18.24 -9.27
C PRO A 191 4.91 -18.20 -8.22
N GLY A 192 4.27 -17.06 -8.03
CA GLY A 192 3.16 -16.91 -7.09
C GLY A 192 1.91 -17.68 -7.53
N LEU A 193 1.56 -17.60 -8.81
CA LEU A 193 0.41 -18.33 -9.36
C LEU A 193 0.60 -19.85 -9.27
N ALA A 194 1.83 -20.37 -9.45
CA ALA A 194 2.11 -21.78 -9.29
C ALA A 194 1.82 -22.29 -7.87
N GLN A 195 1.95 -21.45 -6.86
CA GLN A 195 1.65 -21.79 -5.46
C GLN A 195 0.15 -21.83 -5.15
N LEU A 196 -0.70 -21.19 -5.97
CA LEU A 196 -2.15 -21.20 -5.78
C LEU A 196 -2.78 -22.55 -6.15
N GLY A 197 -2.16 -23.30 -7.07
CA GLY A 197 -2.72 -24.56 -7.60
C GLY A 197 -4.10 -24.34 -8.21
N ASP A 198 -4.95 -25.38 -8.12
CA ASP A 198 -6.33 -25.35 -8.62
C ASP A 198 -7.35 -24.98 -7.54
N ALA A 199 -6.88 -24.51 -6.37
CA ALA A 199 -7.75 -24.26 -5.21
C ALA A 199 -8.60 -23.00 -5.34
N LEU A 200 -8.21 -22.07 -6.22
CA LEU A 200 -8.88 -20.79 -6.41
C LEU A 200 -9.19 -20.54 -7.89
N GLU A 201 -10.28 -19.83 -8.15
CA GLU A 201 -10.56 -19.29 -9.48
C GLU A 201 -9.56 -18.18 -9.78
N ILE A 202 -8.78 -18.37 -10.86
CA ILE A 202 -7.77 -17.40 -11.31
C ILE A 202 -8.21 -16.81 -12.63
N GLU A 203 -8.55 -15.54 -12.65
CA GLU A 203 -8.81 -14.77 -13.85
C GLU A 203 -7.58 -13.94 -14.22
N ARG A 204 -7.01 -14.22 -15.41
CA ARG A 204 -5.87 -13.44 -15.92
C ARG A 204 -6.38 -12.19 -16.62
N VAL A 205 -5.82 -11.05 -16.25
CA VAL A 205 -6.19 -9.74 -16.78
C VAL A 205 -4.96 -9.05 -17.38
N THR A 206 -5.13 -8.59 -18.61
CA THR A 206 -4.12 -7.79 -19.33
C THR A 206 -4.68 -6.40 -19.59
N ILE A 207 -3.97 -5.36 -19.13
CA ILE A 207 -4.31 -3.98 -19.46
C ILE A 207 -3.83 -3.71 -20.90
N PRO A 208 -4.75 -3.43 -21.84
CA PRO A 208 -4.36 -3.12 -23.21
C PRO A 208 -3.45 -1.91 -23.29
N GLN A 209 -2.40 -2.04 -24.08
CA GLN A 209 -1.39 -1.01 -24.28
C GLN A 209 -1.27 -0.63 -25.75
N ALA A 210 -0.77 0.56 -26.02
CA ALA A 210 -0.48 0.99 -27.37
C ALA A 210 0.62 0.10 -28.02
N PRO A 211 0.59 -0.09 -29.35
CA PRO A 211 1.66 -0.80 -30.04
C PRO A 211 3.04 -0.21 -29.75
N GLY A 212 4.00 -1.07 -29.40
CA GLY A 212 5.37 -0.67 -29.07
C GLY A 212 5.62 -0.34 -27.59
N ALA A 213 4.60 -0.34 -26.72
CA ALA A 213 4.80 -0.29 -25.28
C ALA A 213 5.31 -1.65 -24.76
N GLU A 214 6.34 -1.63 -23.90
CA GLU A 214 6.90 -2.87 -23.33
C GLU A 214 6.06 -3.40 -22.17
N SER A 215 5.80 -2.57 -21.17
CA SER A 215 4.97 -2.89 -20.01
C SER A 215 4.58 -1.63 -19.24
N LEU A 216 3.55 -1.74 -18.42
CA LEU A 216 3.22 -0.71 -17.42
C LEU A 216 4.01 -0.95 -16.13
N ASN A 217 4.34 0.13 -15.44
CA ASN A 217 4.80 0.06 -14.05
C ASN A 217 3.76 -0.69 -13.20
N VAL A 218 4.21 -1.54 -12.28
CA VAL A 218 3.34 -2.41 -11.47
C VAL A 218 2.36 -1.60 -10.61
N ALA A 219 2.78 -0.45 -10.09
CA ALA A 219 1.89 0.42 -9.30
C ALA A 219 0.81 1.08 -10.17
N ALA A 220 1.16 1.47 -11.40
CA ALA A 220 0.18 1.97 -12.36
C ALA A 220 -0.83 0.88 -12.75
N ALA A 221 -0.36 -0.33 -13.01
CA ALA A 221 -1.24 -1.47 -13.31
C ALA A 221 -2.20 -1.77 -12.15
N GLY A 222 -1.68 -1.78 -10.91
CA GLY A 222 -2.50 -1.97 -9.71
C GLY A 222 -3.57 -0.89 -9.54
N ALA A 223 -3.21 0.38 -9.73
CA ALA A 223 -4.16 1.49 -9.63
C ALA A 223 -5.29 1.39 -10.68
N ILE A 224 -4.98 1.00 -11.91
CA ILE A 224 -5.98 0.80 -12.98
C ILE A 224 -6.95 -0.33 -12.60
N LEU A 225 -6.46 -1.47 -12.10
CA LEU A 225 -7.29 -2.61 -11.73
C LEU A 225 -8.17 -2.29 -10.51
N LEU A 226 -7.62 -1.59 -9.51
CA LEU A 226 -8.37 -1.13 -8.35
C LEU A 226 -9.47 -0.15 -8.75
N ALA A 227 -9.16 0.83 -9.61
CA ALA A 227 -10.15 1.79 -10.10
C ALA A 227 -11.28 1.10 -10.88
N GLU A 228 -10.96 0.09 -11.70
CA GLU A 228 -11.96 -0.71 -12.41
C GLU A 228 -12.82 -1.51 -11.44
N ALA A 229 -12.23 -2.09 -10.38
CA ALA A 229 -12.99 -2.77 -9.34
C ALA A 229 -13.99 -1.83 -8.65
N VAL A 230 -13.57 -0.63 -8.30
CA VAL A 230 -14.46 0.41 -7.74
C VAL A 230 -15.58 0.77 -8.72
N ARG A 231 -15.23 1.02 -9.99
CA ARG A 231 -16.23 1.33 -11.04
C ARG A 231 -17.29 0.25 -11.16
N GLN A 232 -16.90 -1.03 -11.18
CA GLN A 232 -17.84 -2.14 -11.32
C GLN A 232 -18.72 -2.31 -10.09
N ARG A 233 -18.17 -2.10 -8.89
CA ARG A 233 -18.89 -2.25 -7.61
C ARG A 233 -19.90 -1.14 -7.41
N ASN A 234 -19.57 0.09 -7.83
CA ASN A 234 -20.44 1.26 -7.70
C ASN A 234 -21.37 1.45 -8.92
N ALA A 235 -21.31 0.60 -9.93
CA ALA A 235 -22.12 0.73 -11.15
C ALA A 235 -23.64 0.73 -10.88
N GLY A 236 -24.09 0.21 -9.72
CA GLY A 236 -25.48 0.30 -9.27
C GLY A 236 -25.84 1.64 -8.62
N GLU A 237 -24.86 2.42 -8.14
CA GLU A 237 -25.04 3.66 -7.39
C GLU A 237 -24.87 4.92 -8.26
N ILE A 238 -24.11 4.81 -9.36
CA ILE A 238 -23.77 5.95 -10.24
C ILE A 238 -25.01 6.55 -10.95
N GLY A 239 -26.12 5.84 -10.96
CA GLY A 239 -27.40 6.36 -11.50
C GLY A 239 -28.08 7.45 -10.65
N SER A 240 -27.63 7.68 -9.41
CA SER A 240 -28.26 8.61 -8.45
C SER A 240 -27.31 9.66 -7.85
N ALA A 241 -26.02 9.60 -8.11
CA ALA A 241 -25.05 10.54 -7.56
C ALA A 241 -24.75 11.67 -8.55
N GLY A 242 -24.91 12.91 -8.10
CA GLY A 242 -24.41 14.11 -8.77
C GLY A 242 -22.87 14.11 -8.84
N PRO A 243 -22.25 15.11 -9.50
CA PRO A 243 -20.81 15.16 -9.69
C PRO A 243 -20.07 15.10 -8.35
N VAL A 244 -19.04 14.25 -8.30
CA VAL A 244 -18.14 14.13 -7.14
C VAL A 244 -17.42 15.47 -6.96
N ALA A 245 -17.49 16.06 -5.79
CA ALA A 245 -16.86 17.33 -5.42
C ALA A 245 -15.34 17.23 -5.31
#